data_ac609e3942034ee6fd74be5f4e57744c
#
_entry.id   ac609e3942034ee6fd74be5f4e57744c
#
_cell.length_a   1.000
_cell.length_b   1.000
_cell.length_c   1.000
_cell.angle_alpha   90.00
_cell.angle_beta   90.00
_cell.angle_gamma   90.00
#
_symmetry.space_group_name_H-M   'P 1'
#
loop_
_entity.id
_entity.type
_entity.pdbx_description
1 polymer ?
#
loop_
_entity_poly.entity_id
_entity_poly.type
_entity_poly.pdbx_seq_one_letter_code
_entity_poly.pdbx_strand_id
1 'polypeptide(L)'
;MSVEFSVPLSQIAEALNLTEVYVAENYKETNISTVEINRPGLELTGYLEFFDNKRIQVLGNTEFSYLGRYGPEAQKMVIDSIFSFGPPAVIICRDIEPSNAILESAKLHKVSIFSTPQSTSDLTASLVQYLNKELAPRITRHGVLVEVYGEGCLLTGDSGV
;
A
#
# COMPACT_ATOMS: atom_id res chain seq x y z
N MET A 1 -20.21 -18.14 1.29
CA MET A 1 -19.59 -16.95 1.85
C MET A 1 -18.10 -17.05 1.72
N SER A 2 -17.50 -16.07 1.13
CA SER A 2 -16.05 -16.08 0.95
C SER A 2 -15.40 -15.38 2.14
N VAL A 3 -14.23 -15.89 2.53
CA VAL A 3 -13.44 -15.27 3.58
C VAL A 3 -12.45 -14.34 2.93
N GLU A 4 -12.50 -13.10 3.35
CA GLU A 4 -11.58 -12.11 2.83
C GLU A 4 -10.39 -12.01 3.77
N PHE A 5 -9.19 -12.23 3.23
CA PHE A 5 -7.97 -12.08 4.00
C PHE A 5 -7.51 -10.65 3.93
N SER A 6 -6.96 -10.18 5.02
CA SER A 6 -6.41 -8.83 5.07
C SER A 6 -5.21 -8.81 5.98
N VAL A 7 -4.37 -7.80 5.83
CA VAL A 7 -3.20 -7.62 6.67
C VAL A 7 -3.24 -6.20 7.22
N PRO A 8 -2.95 -6.01 8.52
CA PRO A 8 -2.98 -4.67 9.09
C PRO A 8 -1.92 -3.77 8.46
N LEU A 9 -2.28 -2.52 8.25
CA LEU A 9 -1.35 -1.55 7.70
C LEU A 9 -0.12 -1.41 8.59
N SER A 10 -0.31 -1.45 9.91
CA SER A 10 0.81 -1.34 10.85
C SER A 10 1.80 -2.48 10.67
N GLN A 11 1.32 -3.67 10.35
CA GLN A 11 2.19 -4.81 10.11
C GLN A 11 3.01 -4.61 8.84
N ILE A 12 2.39 -4.06 7.80
CA ILE A 12 3.09 -3.76 6.55
C ILE A 12 4.19 -2.74 6.80
N ALA A 13 3.86 -1.67 7.54
CA ALA A 13 4.81 -0.62 7.82
C ALA A 13 6.01 -1.15 8.58
N GLU A 14 5.77 -2.03 9.53
CA GLU A 14 6.86 -2.61 10.31
C GLU A 14 7.71 -3.55 9.45
N ALA A 15 7.06 -4.41 8.67
CA ALA A 15 7.76 -5.40 7.86
C ALA A 15 8.66 -4.74 6.81
N LEU A 16 8.24 -3.61 6.27
CA LEU A 16 8.99 -2.93 5.22
C LEU A 16 9.83 -1.77 5.76
N ASN A 17 9.89 -1.60 7.07
CA ASN A 17 10.67 -0.54 7.72
C ASN A 17 10.28 0.86 7.21
N LEU A 18 8.99 1.10 7.07
CA LEU A 18 8.52 2.40 6.64
C LEU A 18 8.61 3.40 7.77
N THR A 19 8.95 4.63 7.44
CA THR A 19 9.01 5.72 8.41
C THR A 19 7.66 6.42 8.43
N GLU A 20 7.12 6.62 9.65
CA GLU A 20 5.85 7.33 9.79
C GLU A 20 6.05 8.81 9.60
N VAL A 21 5.36 9.39 8.62
CA VAL A 21 5.37 10.83 8.41
C VAL A 21 4.14 11.44 9.06
N TYR A 22 2.99 10.86 8.82
CA TYR A 22 1.74 11.23 9.49
C TYR A 22 0.92 9.96 9.64
N VAL A 23 0.41 9.70 10.84
CA VAL A 23 -0.38 8.51 11.12
C VAL A 23 -1.76 8.95 11.55
N ALA A 24 -2.78 8.51 10.80
CA ALA A 24 -4.16 8.85 11.10
C ALA A 24 -4.63 8.11 12.35
N GLU A 25 -5.65 8.64 13.01
CA GLU A 25 -6.14 8.01 14.24
C GLU A 25 -6.73 6.63 13.98
N ASN A 26 -7.22 6.36 12.76
CA ASN A 26 -7.73 5.03 12.42
C ASN A 26 -6.64 4.08 11.90
N TYR A 27 -5.38 4.42 12.12
CA TYR A 27 -4.24 3.69 11.57
C TYR A 27 -4.27 2.21 11.98
N LYS A 28 -4.55 1.95 13.25
CA LYS A 28 -4.46 0.58 13.76
C LYS A 28 -5.64 -0.29 13.33
N GLU A 29 -6.71 0.33 12.87
CA GLU A 29 -7.85 -0.42 12.33
C GLU A 29 -7.84 -0.54 10.83
N THR A 30 -6.83 0.05 10.17
CA THR A 30 -6.74 0.01 8.71
C THR A 30 -6.13 -1.30 8.27
N ASN A 31 -6.82 -1.98 7.35
CA ASN A 31 -6.37 -3.27 6.83
C ASN A 31 -6.28 -3.21 5.31
N ILE A 32 -5.33 -3.98 4.77
CA ILE A 32 -5.13 -4.07 3.33
C ILE A 32 -5.58 -5.45 2.87
N SER A 33 -6.46 -5.49 1.88
CA SER A 33 -7.03 -6.74 1.38
C SER A 33 -6.73 -6.99 -0.09
N THR A 34 -5.90 -6.17 -0.72
CA THR A 34 -5.54 -6.37 -2.12
C THR A 34 -4.03 -6.33 -2.28
N VAL A 35 -3.53 -7.14 -3.23
CA VAL A 35 -2.11 -7.11 -3.56
C VAL A 35 -1.79 -6.00 -4.57
N GLU A 36 -2.83 -5.35 -5.10
CA GLU A 36 -2.62 -4.31 -6.10
C GLU A 36 -2.33 -2.99 -5.41
N ILE A 37 -1.37 -2.28 -5.95
CA ILE A 37 -1.02 -0.96 -5.47
C ILE A 37 -1.15 0.01 -6.63
N ASN A 38 -1.16 1.31 -6.33
CA ASN A 38 -1.36 2.31 -7.36
C ASN A 38 -0.29 3.38 -7.30
N ARG A 39 0.22 3.75 -8.48
CA ARG A 39 1.02 4.96 -8.62
C ARG A 39 0.13 5.95 -9.35
N PRO A 40 -0.36 6.99 -8.65
CA PRO A 40 -1.31 7.89 -9.30
C PRO A 40 -0.63 8.63 -10.45
N GLY A 41 -1.20 8.51 -11.62
CA GLY A 41 -0.74 9.20 -12.80
C GLY A 41 -1.86 10.07 -13.32
N LEU A 42 -2.83 9.45 -13.99
CA LEU A 42 -3.97 10.18 -14.48
C LEU A 42 -4.77 10.83 -13.35
N GLU A 43 -4.75 10.21 -12.18
CA GLU A 43 -5.46 10.77 -11.03
C GLU A 43 -4.95 12.17 -10.69
N LEU A 44 -3.65 12.41 -10.89
CA LEU A 44 -3.07 13.71 -10.63
C LEU A 44 -3.55 14.77 -11.61
N THR A 45 -4.09 14.35 -12.76
CA THR A 45 -4.68 15.28 -13.72
C THR A 45 -6.16 15.52 -13.48
N GLY A 46 -6.73 14.83 -12.49
CA GLY A 46 -8.15 14.96 -12.17
C GLY A 46 -9.01 13.83 -12.68
N TYR A 47 -8.43 12.84 -13.33
CA TYR A 47 -9.21 11.72 -13.87
C TYR A 47 -9.28 10.62 -12.82
N LEU A 48 -10.43 10.52 -12.15
CA LEU A 48 -10.59 9.64 -11.00
C LEU A 48 -11.62 8.54 -11.22
N GLU A 49 -12.03 8.34 -12.46
CA GLU A 49 -13.16 7.46 -12.75
C GLU A 49 -12.91 6.02 -12.30
N PHE A 50 -11.66 5.55 -12.41
CA PHE A 50 -11.32 4.18 -12.03
C PHE A 50 -10.45 4.11 -10.79
N PHE A 51 -10.47 5.17 -9.97
CA PHE A 51 -9.67 5.18 -8.77
C PHE A 51 -10.18 4.13 -7.78
N ASP A 52 -9.27 3.27 -7.31
CA ASP A 52 -9.61 2.22 -6.35
C ASP A 52 -9.05 2.62 -4.99
N ASN A 53 -9.95 2.94 -4.07
CA ASN A 53 -9.56 3.43 -2.76
C ASN A 53 -9.10 2.32 -1.81
N LYS A 54 -9.01 1.08 -2.29
CA LYS A 54 -8.47 -0.01 -1.47
C LYS A 54 -6.97 -0.17 -1.64
N ARG A 55 -6.39 0.49 -2.64
CA ARG A 55 -4.98 0.32 -2.96
C ARG A 55 -4.12 1.32 -2.22
N ILE A 56 -2.97 0.86 -1.76
CA ILE A 56 -1.94 1.75 -1.23
C ILE A 56 -1.41 2.59 -2.38
N GLN A 57 -1.25 3.89 -2.15
CA GLN A 57 -0.74 4.81 -3.14
C GLN A 57 0.76 4.99 -2.96
N VAL A 58 1.52 4.93 -4.05
CA VAL A 58 2.97 5.07 -4.02
C VAL A 58 3.38 6.28 -4.84
N LEU A 59 4.13 7.19 -4.23
CA LEU A 59 4.58 8.41 -4.87
C LEU A 59 6.09 8.43 -4.96
N GLY A 60 6.61 8.84 -6.10
CA GLY A 60 8.05 8.95 -6.32
C GLY A 60 8.39 10.20 -7.11
N ASN A 61 9.56 10.17 -7.75
CA ASN A 61 10.06 11.34 -8.46
C ASN A 61 9.08 11.89 -9.49
N THR A 62 8.47 10.99 -10.26
CA THR A 62 7.58 11.42 -11.34
C THR A 62 6.37 12.15 -10.80
N GLU A 63 5.75 11.59 -9.77
CA GLU A 63 4.55 12.21 -9.19
C GLU A 63 4.87 13.56 -8.57
N PHE A 64 5.98 13.65 -7.83
CA PHE A 64 6.35 14.91 -7.20
C PHE A 64 6.79 15.94 -8.23
N SER A 65 7.46 15.52 -9.29
CA SER A 65 7.82 16.43 -10.37
C SER A 65 6.58 17.03 -11.02
N TYR A 66 5.59 16.18 -11.25
CA TYR A 66 4.33 16.65 -11.84
C TYR A 66 3.59 17.60 -10.91
N LEU A 67 3.49 17.22 -9.62
CA LEU A 67 2.82 18.06 -8.63
C LEU A 67 3.50 19.42 -8.48
N GLY A 68 4.82 19.46 -8.66
CA GLY A 68 5.56 20.71 -8.56
C GLY A 68 5.21 21.73 -9.64
N ARG A 69 4.46 21.32 -10.66
CA ARG A 69 4.00 22.25 -11.69
C ARG A 69 2.82 23.08 -11.24
N TYR A 70 2.18 22.67 -10.15
CA TYR A 70 1.03 23.38 -9.60
C TYR A 70 1.46 24.33 -8.50
N GLY A 71 0.75 25.45 -8.36
CA GLY A 71 0.90 26.30 -7.19
C GLY A 71 0.31 25.60 -5.97
N PRO A 72 0.56 26.15 -4.77
CA PRO A 72 0.11 25.47 -3.54
C PRO A 72 -1.37 25.18 -3.50
N GLU A 73 -2.21 26.11 -3.95
CA GLU A 73 -3.65 25.90 -3.89
C GLU A 73 -4.11 24.85 -4.89
N ALA A 74 -3.58 24.89 -6.11
CA ALA A 74 -3.94 23.90 -7.11
C ALA A 74 -3.44 22.52 -6.71
N GLN A 75 -2.27 22.43 -6.12
CA GLN A 75 -1.74 21.18 -5.64
C GLN A 75 -2.64 20.59 -4.55
N LYS A 76 -3.10 21.45 -3.62
CA LYS A 76 -3.99 21.00 -2.57
C LYS A 76 -5.30 20.49 -3.14
N MET A 77 -5.86 21.14 -4.14
CA MET A 77 -7.09 20.69 -4.76
C MET A 77 -6.93 19.31 -5.39
N VAL A 78 -5.82 19.09 -6.08
CA VAL A 78 -5.55 17.80 -6.71
C VAL A 78 -5.44 16.70 -5.66
N ILE A 79 -4.67 16.96 -4.62
CA ILE A 79 -4.44 15.98 -3.57
C ILE A 79 -5.73 15.72 -2.79
N ASP A 80 -6.49 16.78 -2.47
CA ASP A 80 -7.77 16.60 -1.79
C ASP A 80 -8.72 15.72 -2.60
N SER A 81 -8.73 15.85 -3.92
CA SER A 81 -9.56 15.03 -4.77
C SER A 81 -9.27 13.55 -4.58
N ILE A 82 -7.98 13.21 -4.54
CA ILE A 82 -7.56 11.82 -4.40
C ILE A 82 -7.81 11.34 -2.97
N PHE A 83 -7.43 12.13 -1.98
CA PHE A 83 -7.53 11.70 -0.59
C PHE A 83 -8.96 11.64 -0.09
N SER A 84 -9.88 12.37 -0.72
CA SER A 84 -11.29 12.31 -0.33
C SER A 84 -11.89 10.93 -0.57
N PHE A 85 -11.30 10.12 -1.44
CA PHE A 85 -11.74 8.74 -1.64
C PHE A 85 -11.28 7.83 -0.50
N GLY A 86 -10.38 8.28 0.35
CA GLY A 86 -9.95 7.54 1.53
C GLY A 86 -9.04 6.36 1.25
N PRO A 87 -7.96 6.54 0.45
CA PRO A 87 -7.01 5.43 0.30
C PRO A 87 -6.41 5.07 1.65
N PRO A 88 -6.01 3.82 1.82
CA PRO A 88 -5.56 3.37 3.15
C PRO A 88 -4.24 3.99 3.57
N ALA A 89 -3.35 4.30 2.62
CA ALA A 89 -2.07 4.86 2.96
C ALA A 89 -1.38 5.38 1.71
N VAL A 90 -0.41 6.26 1.92
CA VAL A 90 0.46 6.76 0.88
C VAL A 90 1.89 6.51 1.32
N ILE A 91 2.70 5.93 0.43
CA ILE A 91 4.12 5.71 0.71
C ILE A 91 4.93 6.58 -0.24
N ILE A 92 5.77 7.43 0.34
CA ILE A 92 6.62 8.33 -0.44
C ILE A 92 8.00 7.72 -0.53
N CYS A 93 8.48 7.51 -1.76
CA CYS A 93 9.76 6.86 -2.00
C CYS A 93 10.89 7.87 -2.06
N ARG A 94 12.14 7.39 -1.96
CA ARG A 94 13.37 8.16 -2.10
C ARG A 94 13.48 9.27 -1.07
N ASP A 95 12.81 9.10 0.09
CA ASP A 95 12.81 10.08 1.17
C ASP A 95 12.46 11.49 0.71
N ILE A 96 11.60 11.60 -0.30
CA ILE A 96 11.16 12.90 -0.78
C ILE A 96 10.30 13.55 0.30
N GLU A 97 10.56 14.85 0.56
CA GLU A 97 9.79 15.59 1.56
C GLU A 97 8.39 15.88 1.02
N PRO A 98 7.34 15.53 1.76
CA PRO A 98 5.99 15.88 1.32
C PRO A 98 5.75 17.38 1.49
N SER A 99 4.98 17.94 0.57
CA SER A 99 4.60 19.35 0.65
C SER A 99 3.57 19.55 1.75
N ASN A 100 3.37 20.82 2.15
CA ASN A 100 2.32 21.14 3.12
C ASN A 100 0.95 20.74 2.59
N ALA A 101 0.73 20.85 1.28
CA ALA A 101 -0.54 20.46 0.68
C ALA A 101 -0.84 18.99 0.95
N ILE A 102 0.16 18.14 0.79
CA ILE A 102 -0.03 16.70 1.04
C ILE A 102 -0.32 16.46 2.51
N LEU A 103 0.45 17.09 3.40
CA LEU A 103 0.27 16.87 4.83
C LEU A 103 -1.09 17.37 5.32
N GLU A 104 -1.52 18.54 4.84
CA GLU A 104 -2.82 19.07 5.24
C GLU A 104 -3.96 18.21 4.75
N SER A 105 -3.87 17.74 3.50
CA SER A 105 -4.90 16.87 2.96
C SER A 105 -4.92 15.53 3.68
N ALA A 106 -3.75 15.02 4.05
CA ALA A 106 -3.68 13.77 4.79
C ALA A 106 -4.40 13.89 6.13
N LYS A 107 -4.19 15.00 6.82
CA LYS A 107 -4.85 15.23 8.11
C LYS A 107 -6.35 15.41 7.94
N LEU A 108 -6.75 16.13 6.92
CA LEU A 108 -8.17 16.39 6.67
C LEU A 108 -8.92 15.11 6.35
N HIS A 109 -8.32 14.24 5.54
CA HIS A 109 -8.99 13.03 5.05
C HIS A 109 -8.56 11.78 5.79
N LYS A 110 -7.71 11.90 6.81
CA LYS A 110 -7.27 10.79 7.66
C LYS A 110 -6.56 9.71 6.85
N VAL A 111 -5.64 10.13 5.99
CA VAL A 111 -4.83 9.24 5.17
C VAL A 111 -3.41 9.21 5.75
N SER A 112 -2.95 8.04 6.15
CA SER A 112 -1.61 7.90 6.73
C SER A 112 -0.54 8.01 5.65
N ILE A 113 0.56 8.68 5.98
CA ILE A 113 1.67 8.92 5.07
C ILE A 113 2.92 8.28 5.65
N PHE A 114 3.59 7.48 4.84
CA PHE A 114 4.87 6.86 5.19
C PHE A 114 5.94 7.27 4.19
N SER A 115 7.20 7.12 4.58
CA SER A 115 8.31 7.35 3.67
C SER A 115 9.28 6.19 3.70
N THR A 116 10.05 6.05 2.65
CA THR A 116 11.08 5.03 2.53
C THR A 116 12.20 5.57 1.63
N PRO A 117 13.46 5.21 1.92
CA PRO A 117 14.54 5.60 1.01
C PRO A 117 14.57 4.81 -0.29
N GLN A 118 13.79 3.73 -0.38
CA GLN A 118 13.79 2.88 -1.58
C GLN A 118 13.24 3.62 -2.78
N SER A 119 13.64 3.16 -3.98
CA SER A 119 13.04 3.63 -5.22
C SER A 119 11.61 3.08 -5.31
N THR A 120 10.82 3.68 -6.22
CA THR A 120 9.45 3.19 -6.41
C THR A 120 9.44 1.75 -6.90
N SER A 121 10.39 1.39 -7.76
CA SER A 121 10.48 0.01 -8.27
C SER A 121 10.78 -0.97 -7.15
N ASP A 122 11.76 -0.65 -6.32
CA ASP A 122 12.15 -1.54 -5.23
C ASP A 122 11.06 -1.66 -4.20
N LEU A 123 10.44 -0.54 -3.83
CA LEU A 123 9.34 -0.57 -2.88
C LEU A 123 8.17 -1.38 -3.43
N THR A 124 7.81 -1.15 -4.69
CA THR A 124 6.70 -1.85 -5.31
C THR A 124 6.94 -3.36 -5.28
N ALA A 125 8.14 -3.79 -5.64
CA ALA A 125 8.46 -5.21 -5.64
C ALA A 125 8.36 -5.80 -4.24
N SER A 126 8.92 -5.12 -3.25
CA SER A 126 8.87 -5.59 -1.87
C SER A 126 7.45 -5.64 -1.34
N LEU A 127 6.67 -4.62 -1.62
CA LEU A 127 5.31 -4.51 -1.12
C LEU A 127 4.41 -5.58 -1.74
N VAL A 128 4.51 -5.75 -3.06
CA VAL A 128 3.71 -6.77 -3.74
C VAL A 128 4.09 -8.16 -3.27
N GLN A 129 5.39 -8.42 -3.10
CA GLN A 129 5.84 -9.71 -2.60
C GLN A 129 5.30 -9.98 -1.20
N TYR A 130 5.37 -8.98 -0.33
CA TYR A 130 4.86 -9.12 1.03
C TYR A 130 3.35 -9.36 1.04
N LEU A 131 2.61 -8.60 0.26
CA LEU A 131 1.17 -8.74 0.20
C LEU A 131 0.75 -10.08 -0.38
N ASN A 132 1.44 -10.55 -1.41
CA ASN A 132 1.15 -11.87 -1.97
C ASN A 132 1.33 -12.95 -0.93
N LYS A 133 2.36 -12.84 -0.11
CA LYS A 133 2.63 -13.82 0.92
C LYS A 133 1.55 -13.77 2.02
N GLU A 134 1.23 -12.56 2.49
CA GLU A 134 0.32 -12.42 3.61
C GLU A 134 -1.14 -12.65 3.23
N LEU A 135 -1.50 -12.38 1.98
CA LEU A 135 -2.88 -12.51 1.53
C LEU A 135 -3.15 -13.82 0.80
N ALA A 136 -2.13 -14.68 0.68
CA ALA A 136 -2.33 -15.95 0.02
C ALA A 136 -3.33 -16.80 0.80
N PRO A 137 -4.22 -17.51 0.10
CA PRO A 137 -5.15 -18.38 0.78
C PRO A 137 -4.42 -19.44 1.58
N ARG A 138 -4.84 -19.65 2.81
CA ARG A 138 -4.24 -20.65 3.69
C ARG A 138 -5.22 -21.74 3.89
N ILE A 139 -4.79 -22.97 3.59
CA ILE A 139 -5.63 -24.14 3.77
C ILE A 139 -5.08 -24.93 4.92
N THR A 140 -5.91 -25.14 5.94
CA THR A 140 -5.56 -25.97 7.05
C THR A 140 -6.07 -27.37 6.77
N ARG A 141 -5.18 -28.34 6.81
CA ARG A 141 -5.55 -29.73 6.63
C ARG A 141 -5.20 -30.52 7.86
N HIS A 142 -6.14 -31.31 8.29
CA HIS A 142 -5.91 -32.12 9.46
C HIS A 142 -5.01 -33.26 9.10
N GLY A 143 -3.99 -33.48 9.91
CA GLY A 143 -3.12 -34.62 9.81
C GLY A 143 -2.17 -34.62 8.68
N VAL A 144 -2.12 -33.60 7.90
CA VAL A 144 -1.19 -33.53 6.81
C VAL A 144 -0.43 -32.26 6.84
N LEU A 145 0.88 -32.40 6.91
CA LEU A 145 1.67 -31.30 6.82
C LEU A 145 2.52 -31.49 5.68
N VAL A 146 2.22 -30.92 4.65
CA VAL A 146 2.97 -31.14 3.50
C VAL A 146 3.93 -30.04 3.36
N GLU A 147 5.00 -30.14 3.78
CA GLU A 147 5.92 -29.16 3.69
C GLU A 147 7.00 -29.41 3.01
N VAL A 148 6.94 -29.94 2.82
CA VAL A 148 7.63 -30.29 2.31
C VAL A 148 8.21 -29.78 1.49
N TYR A 149 8.32 -29.77 1.61
CA TYR A 149 8.86 -29.55 0.85
C TYR A 149 9.41 -28.59 0.40
N GLY A 150 9.61 -28.32 0.69
CA GLY A 150 10.00 -27.70 0.24
C GLY A 150 10.48 -27.46 -0.09
N GLU A 151 10.49 -27.69 -0.02
CA GLU A 151 10.62 -27.87 -0.40
C GLU A 151 10.39 -28.25 -0.68
N GLY A 152 10.04 -28.57 -0.80
CA GLY A 152 9.60 -29.18 -1.05
C GLY A 152 9.08 -29.74 -1.14
N CYS A 153 8.80 -30.22 -1.20
CA CYS A 153 8.19 -30.89 -1.37
C CYS A 153 7.47 -31.28 -1.07
N LEU A 154 6.96 -31.73 -0.99
CA LEU A 154 6.30 -32.24 -0.83
C LEU A 154 5.86 -32.85 -0.69
N LEU A 155 5.63 -33.58 -0.34
CA LEU A 155 5.20 -34.25 -0.41
C LEU A 155 4.28 -34.45 -0.61
N THR A 156 3.80 -34.86 -0.55
CA THR A 156 3.17 -35.19 -0.82
C THR A 156 2.52 -35.61 -1.12
N GLY A 157 2.02 -36.15 -0.92
CA GLY A 157 1.66 -36.62 -1.24
C GLY A 157 0.98 -37.08 -1.16
N ASP A 158 0.47 -37.44 -0.82
CA ASP A 158 0.25 -37.72 -0.62
C ASP A 158 0.25 -38.07 -0.22
N SER A 159 -0.19 -38.62 0.46
CA SER A 159 0.06 -38.70 0.90
C SER A 159 0.58 -38.56 1.03
N GLY A 160 0.57 -38.56 1.31
CA GLY A 160 1.26 -38.38 1.37
C GLY A 160 1.59 -38.28 1.39
N VAL A 161 1.56 -38.57 1.78
CA VAL A 161 1.99 -38.22 1.71
C VAL A 161 2.28 -37.97 1.34
#